data_ae9c21e7ef817e6d577c6c7498dba371
#
_entry.id   ae9c21e7ef817e6d577c6c7498dba371
#
_cell.length_a   1.000
_cell.length_b   1.000
_cell.length_c   1.000
_cell.angle_alpha   90.00
_cell.angle_beta   90.00
_cell.angle_gamma   90.00
#
_symmetry.space_group_name_H-M   'P 1'
#
loop_
_entity.id
_entity.type
_entity.pdbx_description
1 polymer ?
#
loop_
_entity_poly.entity_id
_entity_poly.type
_entity_poly.pdbx_seq_one_letter_code
_entity_poly.pdbx_strand_id
1 'polypeptide(L)'
;MAVYLQIYIIFAQESPGPGIYLINSAMRKILHNLLKGASLTTALFIFQACYGVPQPALYAEEGVAPMSFSLVSRDTGEPLKGILIKGSSISPNYYSDLGVTGEDGRCSVNIPYNRNMEGPFLHFEDPEGRVAAKDTTLADLRKREILIQMIPQE
;
A
#
# COMPACT_ATOMS: atom_id res chain seq x y z
N MET A 1 -24.05 10.48 17.83
CA MET A 1 -25.30 11.04 18.37
C MET A 1 -25.30 11.14 19.91
N ALA A 2 -24.62 10.28 20.65
CA ALA A 2 -24.57 10.31 22.12
C ALA A 2 -23.76 11.47 22.75
N VAL A 3 -22.72 11.95 22.09
CA VAL A 3 -21.82 13.00 22.59
C VAL A 3 -22.48 14.40 22.57
N TYR A 4 -23.35 14.66 21.61
CA TYR A 4 -24.07 15.93 21.52
C TYR A 4 -25.11 16.11 22.64
N LEU A 5 -25.67 15.02 23.15
CA LEU A 5 -26.66 15.08 24.23
C LEU A 5 -26.01 15.40 25.57
N GLN A 6 -24.76 14.95 25.82
CA GLN A 6 -24.04 15.24 27.07
C GLN A 6 -23.60 16.70 27.17
N ILE A 7 -23.22 17.33 26.08
CA ILE A 7 -22.83 18.75 26.09
C ILE A 7 -24.04 19.65 26.35
N TYR A 8 -25.22 19.28 25.88
CA TYR A 8 -26.45 20.04 26.11
C TYR A 8 -26.92 19.97 27.56
N ILE A 9 -26.71 18.86 28.26
CA ILE A 9 -27.12 18.65 29.65
C ILE A 9 -26.23 19.46 30.61
N ILE A 10 -24.94 19.61 30.31
CA ILE A 10 -24.00 20.36 31.19
C ILE A 10 -24.29 21.88 31.11
N PHE A 11 -24.80 22.40 30.00
CA PHE A 11 -25.14 23.82 29.86
C PHE A 11 -26.55 24.20 30.40
N ALA A 12 -27.41 23.23 30.61
CA ALA A 12 -28.78 23.47 31.04
C ALA A 12 -28.99 23.53 32.60
N GLN A 13 -27.95 23.27 33.39
CA GLN A 13 -28.10 23.10 34.84
C GLN A 13 -27.55 24.28 35.68
N GLU A 14 -27.09 25.37 35.09
CA GLU A 14 -26.77 26.59 35.83
C GLU A 14 -27.91 27.59 35.71
N SER A 15 -28.71 27.71 36.76
CA SER A 15 -29.69 28.79 36.90
C SER A 15 -28.97 30.13 36.93
N PRO A 16 -29.29 31.11 36.09
CA PRO A 16 -28.62 32.40 36.08
C PRO A 16 -29.02 33.23 37.27
N GLY A 17 -28.08 33.48 38.20
CA GLY A 17 -28.21 34.54 39.17
C GLY A 17 -28.30 35.91 38.48
N PRO A 18 -28.89 36.96 39.14
CA PRO A 18 -29.26 38.23 38.51
C PRO A 18 -28.09 39.18 38.16
N GLY A 19 -26.92 38.65 37.85
CA GLY A 19 -25.69 39.45 37.63
C GLY A 19 -25.09 39.35 36.22
N ILE A 20 -25.60 38.55 35.28
CA ILE A 20 -24.89 38.19 34.03
C ILE A 20 -25.56 38.83 32.78
N TYR A 21 -26.18 39.97 32.88
CA TYR A 21 -26.82 40.64 31.72
C TYR A 21 -25.88 41.57 30.92
N LEU A 22 -24.58 41.60 31.27
CA LEU A 22 -23.58 42.42 30.53
C LEU A 22 -22.48 41.56 29.87
N ILE A 23 -22.80 40.39 29.37
CA ILE A 23 -21.93 39.74 28.40
C ILE A 23 -22.09 40.51 27.09
N ASN A 24 -21.16 41.42 26.88
CA ASN A 24 -21.03 42.34 25.76
C ASN A 24 -21.40 41.66 24.44
N SER A 25 -22.16 42.36 23.59
CA SER A 25 -22.54 41.91 22.23
C SER A 25 -21.30 41.48 21.39
N ALA A 26 -20.10 41.97 21.73
CA ALA A 26 -18.82 41.58 21.18
C ALA A 26 -18.45 40.13 21.53
N MET A 27 -18.66 39.71 22.77
CA MET A 27 -18.35 38.34 23.20
C MET A 27 -19.27 37.29 22.56
N ARG A 28 -20.54 37.65 22.33
CA ARG A 28 -21.47 36.79 21.56
C ARG A 28 -21.02 36.61 20.10
N LYS A 29 -20.51 37.67 19.46
CA LYS A 29 -20.00 37.59 18.09
C LYS A 29 -18.71 36.74 18.02
N ILE A 30 -17.83 36.87 19.00
CA ILE A 30 -16.58 36.07 19.09
C ILE A 30 -16.93 34.60 19.28
N LEU A 31 -17.84 34.29 20.23
CA LEU A 31 -18.25 32.91 20.50
C LEU A 31 -18.96 32.28 19.27
N HIS A 32 -19.79 33.05 18.58
CA HIS A 32 -20.47 32.57 17.36
C HIS A 32 -19.50 32.30 16.21
N ASN A 33 -18.47 33.12 16.06
CA ASN A 33 -17.42 32.90 15.04
C ASN A 33 -16.50 31.74 15.40
N LEU A 34 -16.18 31.55 16.69
CA LEU A 34 -15.44 30.38 17.19
C LEU A 34 -16.22 29.08 16.97
N LEU A 35 -17.53 29.06 17.25
CA LEU A 35 -18.36 27.90 17.01
C LEU A 35 -18.47 27.57 15.52
N LYS A 36 -18.57 28.56 14.65
CA LYS A 36 -18.57 28.33 13.18
C LYS A 36 -17.23 27.78 12.70
N GLY A 37 -16.11 28.29 13.22
CA GLY A 37 -14.77 27.81 12.88
C GLY A 37 -14.53 26.38 13.39
N ALA A 38 -14.90 26.08 14.63
CA ALA A 38 -14.80 24.75 15.22
C ALA A 38 -15.62 23.70 14.47
N SER A 39 -16.83 24.08 14.00
CA SER A 39 -17.69 23.19 13.21
C SER A 39 -17.06 22.84 11.86
N LEU A 40 -16.40 23.80 11.20
CA LEU A 40 -15.77 23.56 9.91
C LEU A 40 -14.52 22.66 10.06
N THR A 41 -13.71 22.90 11.12
CA THR A 41 -12.52 22.10 11.39
C THR A 41 -12.89 20.66 11.75
N THR A 42 -13.92 20.46 12.57
CA THR A 42 -14.41 19.12 12.94
C THR A 42 -14.94 18.39 11.70
N ALA A 43 -15.65 19.05 10.81
CA ALA A 43 -16.11 18.46 9.55
C ALA A 43 -14.92 18.00 8.68
N LEU A 44 -13.86 18.82 8.56
CA LEU A 44 -12.66 18.46 7.81
C LEU A 44 -11.96 17.23 8.41
N PHE A 45 -11.86 17.10 9.73
CA PHE A 45 -11.29 15.92 10.38
C PHE A 45 -12.16 14.66 10.18
N ILE A 46 -13.48 14.78 10.16
CA ILE A 46 -14.38 13.66 9.88
C ILE A 46 -14.22 13.21 8.42
N PHE A 47 -14.08 14.14 7.47
CA PHE A 47 -13.83 13.77 6.08
C PHE A 47 -12.48 13.08 5.89
N GLN A 48 -11.42 13.50 6.59
CA GLN A 48 -10.12 12.82 6.55
C GLN A 48 -10.16 11.43 7.19
N ALA A 49 -10.96 11.23 8.23
CA ALA A 49 -11.13 9.91 8.86
C ALA A 49 -11.97 8.95 8.02
N CYS A 50 -12.85 9.46 7.12
CA CYS A 50 -13.64 8.64 6.20
C CYS A 50 -12.90 8.32 4.89
N TYR A 51 -11.96 9.18 4.46
CA TYR A 51 -11.01 8.82 3.42
C TYR A 51 -9.90 8.01 4.10
N GLY A 52 -10.13 6.70 4.21
CA GLY A 52 -9.24 5.78 4.88
C GLY A 52 -7.77 6.05 4.51
N VAL A 53 -6.90 5.95 5.50
CA VAL A 53 -5.46 5.92 5.27
C VAL A 53 -5.23 4.96 4.12
N PRO A 54 -4.53 5.34 3.02
CA PRO A 54 -4.18 4.42 1.97
C PRO A 54 -3.50 3.22 2.62
N GLN A 55 -4.21 2.10 2.70
CA GLN A 55 -3.60 0.88 3.21
C GLN A 55 -2.46 0.58 2.25
N PRO A 56 -1.23 0.37 2.75
CA PRO A 56 -0.16 -0.06 1.89
C PRO A 56 -0.66 -1.26 1.09
N ALA A 57 -0.40 -1.26 -0.21
CA ALA A 57 -0.91 -2.26 -1.16
C ALA A 57 -0.72 -3.72 -0.69
N LEU A 58 0.21 -3.94 0.25
CA LEU A 58 0.46 -5.22 0.92
C LEU A 58 -0.71 -5.76 1.77
N TYR A 59 -1.71 -4.93 2.11
CA TYR A 59 -2.89 -5.34 2.87
C TYR A 59 -4.13 -5.52 1.97
N ALA A 60 -4.06 -5.13 0.70
CA ALA A 60 -5.12 -5.43 -0.25
C ALA A 60 -5.18 -6.95 -0.53
N GLU A 61 -6.35 -7.48 -0.78
CA GLU A 61 -6.51 -8.89 -1.19
C GLU A 61 -5.83 -9.15 -2.53
N GLU A 62 -5.89 -8.18 -3.43
CA GLU A 62 -5.22 -8.17 -4.73
C GLU A 62 -4.44 -6.88 -4.91
N GLY A 63 -3.34 -6.93 -5.65
CA GLY A 63 -2.54 -5.75 -5.91
C GLY A 63 -1.29 -6.05 -6.71
N VAL A 64 -0.40 -5.07 -6.72
CA VAL A 64 0.94 -5.20 -7.33
C VAL A 64 2.01 -4.85 -6.29
N ALA A 65 3.05 -5.65 -6.22
CA ALA A 65 4.20 -5.44 -5.35
C ALA A 65 5.43 -5.10 -6.19
N PRO A 66 6.07 -3.93 -6.00
CA PRO A 66 7.32 -3.62 -6.66
C PRO A 66 8.45 -4.48 -6.08
N MET A 67 9.14 -5.22 -6.93
CA MET A 67 10.23 -6.11 -6.56
C MET A 67 11.40 -5.99 -7.53
N SER A 68 12.61 -6.20 -7.02
CA SER A 68 13.83 -6.23 -7.81
C SER A 68 14.42 -7.64 -7.76
N PHE A 69 14.79 -8.12 -8.93
CA PHE A 69 15.44 -9.42 -9.11
C PHE A 69 16.89 -9.22 -9.54
N SER A 70 17.78 -10.02 -8.98
CA SER A 70 19.16 -10.19 -9.44
C SER A 70 19.33 -11.64 -9.91
N LEU A 71 19.55 -11.83 -11.19
CA LEU A 71 19.70 -13.15 -11.79
C LEU A 71 21.18 -13.41 -12.10
N VAL A 72 21.67 -14.53 -11.59
CA VAL A 72 23.08 -14.94 -11.78
C VAL A 72 23.17 -16.40 -12.20
N SER A 73 24.21 -16.73 -12.92
CA SER A 73 24.57 -18.12 -13.19
C SER A 73 24.94 -18.81 -11.87
N ARG A 74 24.41 -20.01 -11.65
CA ARG A 74 24.67 -20.79 -10.44
C ARG A 74 26.14 -21.18 -10.33
N ASP A 75 26.78 -21.48 -11.45
CA ASP A 75 28.10 -22.06 -11.49
C ASP A 75 29.22 -20.99 -11.47
N THR A 76 28.99 -19.87 -12.19
CA THR A 76 30.02 -18.81 -12.27
C THR A 76 29.71 -17.61 -11.39
N GLY A 77 28.44 -17.43 -10.95
CA GLY A 77 28.00 -16.24 -10.23
C GLY A 77 27.87 -14.98 -11.12
N GLU A 78 28.11 -15.11 -12.42
CA GLU A 78 28.02 -13.99 -13.35
C GLU A 78 26.58 -13.53 -13.56
N PRO A 79 26.34 -12.21 -13.75
CA PRO A 79 25.02 -11.69 -14.01
C PRO A 79 24.44 -12.17 -15.34
N LEU A 80 23.17 -12.51 -15.34
CA LEU A 80 22.48 -13.02 -16.52
C LEU A 80 21.62 -11.93 -17.16
N LYS A 81 22.08 -11.41 -18.30
CA LYS A 81 21.38 -10.47 -19.15
C LYS A 81 20.33 -11.15 -20.02
N GLY A 82 19.22 -10.46 -20.28
CA GLY A 82 18.24 -10.87 -21.30
C GLY A 82 17.28 -11.95 -20.82
N ILE A 83 17.26 -12.26 -19.54
CA ILE A 83 16.32 -13.23 -18.98
C ILE A 83 14.95 -12.61 -18.89
N LEU A 84 13.96 -13.25 -19.50
CA LEU A 84 12.56 -12.86 -19.45
C LEU A 84 11.94 -13.31 -18.12
N ILE A 85 11.31 -12.37 -17.43
CA ILE A 85 10.61 -12.60 -16.17
C ILE A 85 9.12 -12.54 -16.46
N LYS A 86 8.43 -13.64 -16.19
CA LYS A 86 6.99 -13.76 -16.33
C LYS A 86 6.36 -14.00 -14.96
N GLY A 87 5.12 -13.53 -14.77
CA GLY A 87 4.41 -13.69 -13.50
C GLY A 87 2.93 -13.89 -13.65
N SER A 88 2.35 -14.58 -12.65
CA SER A 88 0.91 -14.81 -12.54
C SER A 88 0.48 -14.75 -11.09
N SER A 89 -0.66 -14.13 -10.83
CA SER A 89 -1.31 -14.11 -9.51
C SER A 89 -2.34 -15.23 -9.34
N ILE A 90 -2.66 -15.96 -10.41
CA ILE A 90 -3.79 -16.89 -10.44
C ILE A 90 -3.30 -18.34 -10.52
N SER A 91 -2.42 -18.64 -11.47
CA SER A 91 -2.04 -20.02 -11.78
C SER A 91 -0.72 -20.06 -12.55
N PRO A 92 0.09 -21.11 -12.37
CA PRO A 92 1.33 -21.29 -13.14
C PRO A 92 1.11 -21.54 -14.64
N ASN A 93 -0.14 -21.61 -15.09
CA ASN A 93 -0.47 -21.81 -16.52
C ASN A 93 -0.79 -20.50 -17.26
N TYR A 94 -0.86 -19.36 -16.55
CA TYR A 94 -1.27 -18.07 -17.11
C TYR A 94 -0.25 -16.98 -16.75
N TYR A 95 0.91 -17.04 -17.38
CA TYR A 95 1.94 -16.04 -17.19
C TYR A 95 1.75 -14.83 -18.09
N SER A 96 2.06 -13.65 -17.56
CA SER A 96 2.25 -12.41 -18.30
C SER A 96 3.70 -11.95 -18.21
N ASP A 97 4.21 -11.31 -19.25
CA ASP A 97 5.55 -10.75 -19.25
C ASP A 97 5.62 -9.56 -18.29
N LEU A 98 6.57 -9.60 -17.37
CA LEU A 98 6.80 -8.55 -16.39
C LEU A 98 7.99 -7.67 -16.73
N GLY A 99 9.07 -8.25 -17.27
CA GLY A 99 10.28 -7.53 -17.64
C GLY A 99 11.41 -8.43 -18.08
N VAL A 100 12.54 -7.80 -18.42
CA VAL A 100 13.75 -8.49 -18.90
C VAL A 100 14.96 -7.96 -18.13
N THR A 101 15.92 -8.82 -17.77
CA THR A 101 17.13 -8.40 -17.06
C THR A 101 18.08 -7.59 -17.94
N GLY A 102 18.66 -6.54 -17.32
CA GLY A 102 19.69 -5.70 -17.94
C GLY A 102 21.07 -6.35 -17.98
N GLU A 103 22.07 -5.58 -18.40
CA GLU A 103 23.48 -5.99 -18.48
C GLU A 103 24.05 -6.47 -17.11
N ASP A 104 23.53 -5.90 -16.03
CA ASP A 104 23.91 -6.21 -14.65
C ASP A 104 23.13 -7.40 -14.06
N GLY A 105 22.33 -8.11 -14.87
CA GLY A 105 21.47 -9.19 -14.44
C GLY A 105 20.29 -8.75 -13.58
N ARG A 106 19.98 -7.45 -13.51
CA ARG A 106 18.91 -6.91 -12.65
C ARG A 106 17.68 -6.51 -13.44
N CYS A 107 16.54 -6.66 -12.79
CA CYS A 107 15.26 -6.19 -13.30
C CYS A 107 14.34 -5.79 -12.15
N SER A 108 13.69 -4.63 -12.26
CA SER A 108 12.66 -4.19 -11.30
C SER A 108 11.30 -4.27 -11.98
N VAL A 109 10.39 -5.03 -11.38
CA VAL A 109 9.07 -5.32 -11.94
C VAL A 109 7.99 -5.16 -10.90
N ASN A 110 6.77 -4.93 -11.35
CA ASN A 110 5.58 -4.95 -10.53
C ASN A 110 4.92 -6.32 -10.61
N ILE A 111 4.94 -7.08 -9.51
CA ILE A 111 4.40 -8.43 -9.47
C ILE A 111 2.94 -8.36 -9.04
N PRO A 112 2.00 -8.87 -9.86
CA PRO A 112 0.62 -9.03 -9.45
C PRO A 112 0.51 -10.11 -8.37
N TYR A 113 -0.26 -9.86 -7.32
CA TYR A 113 -0.50 -10.83 -6.27
C TYR A 113 -1.98 -10.88 -5.86
N ASN A 114 -2.40 -12.06 -5.37
CA ASN A 114 -3.68 -12.25 -4.72
C ASN A 114 -3.44 -13.05 -3.44
N ARG A 115 -3.85 -12.49 -2.29
CA ARG A 115 -3.63 -13.11 -0.97
C ARG A 115 -4.47 -14.36 -0.73
N ASN A 116 -5.56 -14.50 -1.47
CA ASN A 116 -6.44 -15.67 -1.39
C ASN A 116 -5.90 -16.84 -2.21
N MET A 117 -4.80 -16.63 -2.93
CA MET A 117 -4.15 -17.63 -3.77
C MET A 117 -2.77 -18.01 -3.20
N GLU A 118 -2.24 -19.11 -3.66
CA GLU A 118 -0.94 -19.65 -3.29
C GLU A 118 0.17 -18.80 -3.92
N GLY A 119 0.45 -17.59 -3.36
CA GLY A 119 1.52 -16.65 -3.76
C GLY A 119 1.50 -16.23 -5.23
N PRO A 120 2.31 -15.29 -5.66
CA PRO A 120 2.56 -15.07 -7.08
C PRO A 120 3.52 -16.14 -7.62
N PHE A 121 3.15 -16.71 -8.77
CA PHE A 121 3.97 -17.64 -9.53
C PHE A 121 4.87 -16.85 -10.48
N LEU A 122 6.15 -17.21 -10.50
CA LEU A 122 7.15 -16.58 -11.38
C LEU A 122 7.82 -17.62 -12.25
N HIS A 123 8.06 -17.28 -13.50
CA HIS A 123 8.77 -18.05 -14.47
C HIS A 123 9.90 -17.22 -15.07
N PHE A 124 11.12 -17.76 -15.03
CA PHE A 124 12.32 -17.15 -15.60
C PHE A 124 12.73 -17.97 -16.81
N GLU A 125 12.82 -17.31 -17.94
CA GLU A 125 13.14 -17.95 -19.23
C GLU A 125 14.26 -17.21 -19.92
N ASP A 126 15.26 -17.95 -20.41
CA ASP A 126 16.29 -17.41 -21.27
C ASP A 126 15.90 -17.65 -22.74
N PRO A 127 15.53 -16.62 -23.51
CA PRO A 127 15.20 -16.76 -24.92
C PRO A 127 16.37 -17.27 -25.78
N GLU A 128 17.62 -17.12 -25.30
CA GLU A 128 18.81 -17.59 -25.97
C GLU A 128 19.19 -19.03 -25.59
N GLY A 129 18.52 -19.61 -24.59
CA GLY A 129 18.73 -21.01 -24.19
C GLY A 129 20.04 -21.29 -23.47
N ARG A 130 20.73 -20.26 -22.95
CA ARG A 130 22.00 -20.42 -22.21
C ARG A 130 21.82 -21.04 -20.84
N VAL A 131 20.65 -20.82 -20.22
CA VAL A 131 20.31 -21.32 -18.91
C VAL A 131 18.93 -22.00 -18.91
N ALA A 132 18.75 -22.98 -18.02
CA ALA A 132 17.50 -23.68 -17.88
C ALA A 132 16.41 -22.76 -17.31
N ALA A 133 15.21 -22.85 -17.83
CA ALA A 133 14.07 -22.13 -17.30
C ALA A 133 13.80 -22.52 -15.83
N LYS A 134 13.33 -21.56 -15.05
CA LYS A 134 13.08 -21.77 -13.61
C LYS A 134 11.75 -21.21 -13.18
N ASP A 135 10.98 -22.08 -12.53
CA ASP A 135 9.73 -21.70 -11.87
C ASP A 135 9.97 -21.49 -10.37
N THR A 136 9.27 -20.51 -9.80
CA THR A 136 9.27 -20.28 -8.36
C THR A 136 7.97 -19.62 -7.90
N THR A 137 7.65 -19.80 -6.63
CA THR A 137 6.53 -19.12 -5.98
C THR A 137 7.07 -18.24 -4.88
N LEU A 138 6.61 -17.00 -4.78
CA LEU A 138 7.04 -16.09 -3.74
C LEU A 138 6.13 -16.20 -2.52
N ALA A 139 6.68 -16.75 -1.44
CA ALA A 139 5.98 -16.84 -0.16
C ALA A 139 5.99 -15.51 0.64
N ASP A 140 6.96 -14.64 0.39
CA ASP A 140 7.14 -13.40 1.15
C ASP A 140 7.36 -12.18 0.23
N LEU A 141 6.31 -11.41 0.06
CA LEU A 141 6.30 -10.16 -0.73
C LEU A 141 6.95 -8.96 0.00
N ARG A 142 7.41 -9.14 1.25
CA ARG A 142 8.12 -8.08 1.98
C ARG A 142 9.56 -7.94 1.55
N LYS A 143 10.15 -9.01 1.02
CA LYS A 143 11.49 -8.97 0.45
C LYS A 143 11.43 -8.19 -0.86
N ARG A 144 12.08 -7.03 -0.89
CA ARG A 144 12.11 -6.15 -2.06
C ARG A 144 13.15 -6.53 -3.09
N GLU A 145 14.16 -7.29 -2.71
CA GLU A 145 15.24 -7.77 -3.57
C GLU A 145 15.40 -9.27 -3.42
N ILE A 146 15.44 -9.98 -4.54
CA ILE A 146 15.52 -11.43 -4.59
C ILE A 146 16.64 -11.84 -5.54
N LEU A 147 17.56 -12.66 -5.03
CA LEU A 147 18.60 -13.30 -5.83
C LEU A 147 18.07 -14.62 -6.39
N ILE A 148 18.14 -14.78 -7.71
CA ILE A 148 17.77 -16.00 -8.41
C ILE A 148 19.03 -16.58 -9.07
N GLN A 149 19.33 -17.83 -8.75
CA GLN A 149 20.38 -18.60 -9.40
C GLN A 149 19.78 -19.50 -10.45
N MET A 150 20.28 -19.42 -11.69
CA MET A 150 19.87 -20.26 -12.82
C MET A 150 20.99 -21.23 -13.21
N ILE A 151 20.58 -22.39 -13.66
CA ILE A 151 21.51 -23.47 -14.04
C ILE A 151 21.84 -23.32 -15.51
N PRO A 152 23.14 -23.26 -15.91
CA PRO A 152 23.53 -23.28 -17.31
C PRO A 152 23.02 -24.54 -18.02
N GLN A 153 22.65 -24.40 -19.29
CA GLN A 153 22.37 -25.54 -20.16
C GLN A 153 23.67 -25.92 -20.87
N GLU A 154 24.02 -27.21 -20.84
CA GLU A 154 25.14 -27.74 -21.63
C GLU A 154 24.79 -27.88 -23.11
#